data_2a5499206dbd8f37f2a59d3937039e68
#
_entry.id   2a5499206dbd8f37f2a59d3937039e68
#
_cell.length_a   1.000
_cell.length_b   1.000
_cell.length_c   1.000
_cell.angle_alpha   90.00
_cell.angle_beta   90.00
_cell.angle_gamma   90.00
#
_symmetry.space_group_name_H-M   'P 1'
#
loop_
_entity.id
_entity.type
_entity.pdbx_description
1 polymer ?
#
loop_
_entity_poly.entity_id
_entity_poly.type
_entity_poly.pdbx_seq_one_letter_code
_entity_poly.pdbx_strand_id
1 'polypeptide(L)'
;VIENSAYSEELKGNYIGSLVTRIKSLTNGLNGQIFASDEIDNKLLFDENVIIDLSRIGSLETKSLIMGILVMKLNEYRMSEATEMNSKLKHVTVLEEAHNILKRVSTEQNSESSNVSGKSVEMLSNAIAEMRTYGEGFIIADQSPNAVDVSAIRNTNTKIIMRLPDEVDRRLAGKAAALKDEQLDEIAKLPKGVAVVYQNDWIEPVLCKVNKFEGKEEKYNYIREHEEKIDEYKLKQELLKLLLKTKVNREISTDIEYID
;
A
#
# COMPACT_ATOMS: atom_id res chain seq x y z
N VAL A 1 -23.35 7.16 13.92
CA VAL A 1 -23.84 5.90 13.27
C VAL A 1 -24.08 4.83 14.31
N ILE A 2 -23.07 4.44 15.13
CA ILE A 2 -23.21 3.34 16.12
C ILE A 2 -24.24 3.67 17.19
N GLU A 3 -24.28 4.91 17.71
CA GLU A 3 -25.24 5.37 18.71
C GLU A 3 -26.69 5.25 18.27
N ASN A 4 -26.94 5.44 16.97
CA ASN A 4 -28.29 5.38 16.36
C ASN A 4 -28.63 3.99 15.78
N SER A 5 -27.80 2.97 16.04
CA SER A 5 -28.05 1.60 15.58
C SER A 5 -28.97 0.83 16.53
N ALA A 6 -29.60 -0.22 16.02
CA ALA A 6 -30.50 -1.11 16.78
C ALA A 6 -29.75 -2.12 17.68
N TYR A 7 -28.43 -1.96 17.89
CA TYR A 7 -27.64 -2.84 18.76
C TYR A 7 -27.96 -2.61 20.24
N SER A 8 -27.72 -3.64 21.05
CA SER A 8 -27.78 -3.51 22.53
C SER A 8 -26.74 -2.53 23.04
N GLU A 9 -26.99 -1.89 24.18
CA GLU A 9 -26.05 -0.92 24.77
C GLU A 9 -24.67 -1.51 25.07
N GLU A 10 -24.59 -2.78 25.43
CA GLU A 10 -23.33 -3.50 25.64
C GLU A 10 -22.53 -3.66 24.34
N LEU A 11 -23.19 -4.05 23.25
CA LEU A 11 -22.58 -4.14 21.91
C LEU A 11 -22.15 -2.77 21.40
N LYS A 12 -22.96 -1.73 21.59
CA LYS A 12 -22.58 -0.34 21.29
C LYS A 12 -21.33 0.08 22.03
N GLY A 13 -21.27 -0.19 23.35
CA GLY A 13 -20.10 0.11 24.18
C GLY A 13 -18.83 -0.56 23.68
N ASN A 14 -18.92 -1.84 23.30
CA ASN A 14 -17.80 -2.60 22.76
C ASN A 14 -17.33 -2.04 21.40
N TYR A 15 -18.27 -1.73 20.49
CA TYR A 15 -17.92 -1.13 19.20
C TYR A 15 -17.36 0.29 19.35
N ILE A 16 -17.91 1.12 20.22
CA ILE A 16 -17.39 2.46 20.49
C ILE A 16 -15.97 2.34 21.09
N GLY A 17 -15.77 1.48 22.09
CA GLY A 17 -14.47 1.28 22.69
C GLY A 17 -13.39 0.82 21.72
N SER A 18 -13.70 -0.12 20.83
CA SER A 18 -12.73 -0.65 19.89
C SER A 18 -12.52 0.26 18.67
N LEU A 19 -13.58 0.71 18.00
CA LEU A 19 -13.49 1.48 16.76
C LEU A 19 -13.04 2.92 17.00
N VAL A 20 -13.63 3.60 17.99
CA VAL A 20 -13.28 5.00 18.30
C VAL A 20 -11.84 5.09 18.77
N THR A 21 -11.37 4.14 19.58
CA THR A 21 -9.97 4.10 20.03
C THR A 21 -9.01 3.90 18.87
N ARG A 22 -9.33 3.01 17.91
CA ARG A 22 -8.52 2.79 16.71
C ARG A 22 -8.50 4.02 15.81
N ILE A 23 -9.66 4.64 15.54
CA ILE A 23 -9.73 5.85 14.72
C ILE A 23 -8.96 6.99 15.40
N LYS A 24 -9.10 7.18 16.72
CA LYS A 24 -8.34 8.18 17.47
C LYS A 24 -6.83 7.93 17.40
N SER A 25 -6.38 6.68 17.38
CA SER A 25 -4.95 6.38 17.24
C SER A 25 -4.39 6.80 15.87
N LEU A 26 -5.23 6.82 14.82
CA LEU A 26 -4.84 7.28 13.49
C LEU A 26 -4.80 8.82 13.38
N THR A 27 -5.46 9.54 14.27
CA THR A 27 -5.50 11.02 14.25
C THR A 27 -4.53 11.67 15.22
N ASN A 28 -3.75 10.88 15.97
CA ASN A 28 -2.79 11.37 16.95
C ASN A 28 -1.33 11.10 16.54
N GLY A 29 -0.43 11.98 17.02
CA GLY A 29 1.01 11.83 16.80
C GLY A 29 1.40 11.81 15.32
N LEU A 30 2.37 10.98 14.96
CA LEU A 30 2.84 10.84 13.58
C LEU A 30 1.75 10.33 12.62
N ASN A 31 0.87 9.44 13.09
CA ASN A 31 -0.25 8.98 12.29
C ASN A 31 -1.20 10.13 11.94
N GLY A 32 -1.44 11.07 12.87
CA GLY A 32 -2.27 12.25 12.63
C GLY A 32 -1.72 13.15 11.52
N GLN A 33 -0.40 13.22 11.36
CA GLN A 33 0.22 13.96 10.26
C GLN A 33 -0.05 13.32 8.90
N ILE A 34 -0.24 12.00 8.86
CA ILE A 34 -0.54 11.26 7.62
C ILE A 34 -2.04 11.31 7.30
N PHE A 35 -2.91 11.06 8.29
CA PHE A 35 -4.33 10.86 8.07
C PHE A 35 -5.21 12.09 8.29
N ALA A 36 -4.70 13.14 8.94
CA ALA A 36 -5.46 14.33 9.30
C ALA A 36 -4.83 15.65 8.83
N SER A 37 -3.80 15.60 7.98
CA SER A 37 -3.22 16.78 7.32
C SER A 37 -3.92 17.07 5.99
N ASP A 38 -3.45 18.13 5.33
CA ASP A 38 -3.94 18.51 4.01
C ASP A 38 -3.74 17.39 2.99
N GLU A 39 -4.71 17.25 2.10
CA GLU A 39 -4.71 16.22 1.07
C GLU A 39 -3.69 16.51 -0.02
N ILE A 40 -2.92 15.51 -0.42
CA ILE A 40 -2.05 15.59 -1.58
C ILE A 40 -2.91 15.48 -2.84
N ASP A 41 -2.66 16.36 -3.82
CA ASP A 41 -3.36 16.32 -5.10
C ASP A 41 -3.18 14.96 -5.80
N ASN A 42 -4.30 14.38 -6.23
CA ASN A 42 -4.34 13.09 -6.91
C ASN A 42 -3.51 13.08 -8.20
N LYS A 43 -3.49 14.18 -8.94
CA LYS A 43 -2.71 14.31 -10.16
C LYS A 43 -1.22 14.23 -9.86
N LEU A 44 -0.75 14.92 -8.82
CA LEU A 44 0.64 14.83 -8.37
C LEU A 44 0.98 13.42 -7.91
N LEU A 45 0.06 12.75 -7.22
CA LEU A 45 0.29 11.44 -6.63
C LEU A 45 0.27 10.29 -7.66
N PHE A 46 -0.57 10.39 -8.70
CA PHE A 46 -0.89 9.28 -9.59
C PHE A 46 -0.57 9.50 -11.07
N ASP A 47 -0.19 10.71 -11.49
CA ASP A 47 0.19 10.98 -12.87
C ASP A 47 1.67 11.35 -13.02
N GLU A 48 2.37 11.60 -11.91
CA GLU A 48 3.79 11.89 -11.87
C GLU A 48 4.61 10.68 -11.42
N ASN A 49 5.95 10.76 -11.59
CA ASN A 49 6.86 9.73 -11.07
C ASN A 49 7.06 9.91 -9.57
N VAL A 50 6.35 9.14 -8.76
CA VAL A 50 6.34 9.25 -7.31
C VAL A 50 6.86 7.99 -6.64
N ILE A 51 7.67 8.14 -5.60
CA ILE A 51 8.07 7.05 -4.70
C ILE A 51 7.46 7.31 -3.32
N ILE A 52 6.63 6.38 -2.86
CA ILE A 52 6.02 6.42 -1.53
C ILE A 52 6.80 5.49 -0.60
N ASP A 53 7.67 6.07 0.22
CA ASP A 53 8.49 5.30 1.16
C ASP A 53 7.73 5.06 2.48
N LEU A 54 7.36 3.79 2.71
CA LEU A 54 6.68 3.34 3.92
C LEU A 54 7.63 2.64 4.92
N SER A 55 8.94 2.67 4.69
CA SER A 55 9.93 1.96 5.52
C SER A 55 9.96 2.43 6.97
N ARG A 56 9.62 3.70 7.21
CA ARG A 56 9.63 4.32 8.54
C ARG A 56 8.35 4.12 9.35
N ILE A 57 7.34 3.49 8.77
CA ILE A 57 6.08 3.19 9.49
C ILE A 57 6.31 1.95 10.34
N GLY A 58 6.21 2.12 11.67
CA GLY A 58 6.55 1.08 12.64
C GLY A 58 5.51 -0.05 12.77
N SER A 59 4.23 0.20 12.40
CA SER A 59 3.15 -0.79 12.47
C SER A 59 2.85 -1.38 11.10
N LEU A 60 2.83 -2.70 11.01
CA LEU A 60 2.45 -3.43 9.80
C LEU A 60 0.99 -3.15 9.42
N GLU A 61 0.11 -3.06 10.41
CA GLU A 61 -1.30 -2.74 10.17
C GLU A 61 -1.46 -1.33 9.58
N THR A 62 -0.72 -0.34 10.11
CA THR A 62 -0.74 1.03 9.58
C THR A 62 -0.19 1.08 8.16
N LYS A 63 0.90 0.34 7.88
CA LYS A 63 1.47 0.22 6.54
C LYS A 63 0.45 -0.38 5.56
N SER A 64 -0.18 -1.49 5.92
CA SER A 64 -1.21 -2.15 5.11
C SER A 64 -2.41 -1.23 4.86
N LEU A 65 -2.84 -0.48 5.88
CA LEU A 65 -3.93 0.48 5.77
C LEU A 65 -3.60 1.60 4.76
N ILE A 66 -2.41 2.19 4.85
CA ILE A 66 -1.98 3.25 3.92
C ILE A 66 -1.92 2.71 2.50
N MET A 67 -1.29 1.55 2.28
CA MET A 67 -1.22 0.92 0.96
C MET A 67 -2.62 0.64 0.41
N GLY A 68 -3.53 0.11 1.23
CA GLY A 68 -4.91 -0.14 0.83
C GLY A 68 -5.67 1.14 0.45
N ILE A 69 -5.54 2.21 1.24
CA ILE A 69 -6.14 3.52 0.94
C ILE A 69 -5.58 4.09 -0.36
N LEU A 70 -4.27 4.00 -0.59
CA LEU A 70 -3.65 4.48 -1.82
C LEU A 70 -4.16 3.74 -3.06
N VAL A 71 -4.30 2.41 -2.99
CA VAL A 71 -4.84 1.60 -4.10
C VAL A 71 -6.30 1.96 -4.37
N MET A 72 -7.13 2.13 -3.33
CA MET A 72 -8.53 2.52 -3.50
C MET A 72 -8.67 3.95 -4.04
N LYS A 73 -7.86 4.88 -3.54
CA LYS A 73 -7.82 6.26 -4.02
C LYS A 73 -7.38 6.35 -5.49
N LEU A 74 -6.38 5.54 -5.88
CA LEU A 74 -5.98 5.41 -7.27
C LEU A 74 -7.12 4.87 -8.14
N ASN A 75 -7.84 3.85 -7.67
CA ASN A 75 -8.97 3.28 -8.39
C ASN A 75 -10.07 4.33 -8.63
N GLU A 76 -10.47 5.06 -7.58
CA GLU A 76 -11.46 6.14 -7.68
C GLU A 76 -11.00 7.23 -8.64
N TYR A 77 -9.73 7.63 -8.58
CA TYR A 77 -9.14 8.63 -9.47
C TYR A 77 -9.16 8.16 -10.92
N ARG A 78 -8.69 6.93 -11.23
CA ARG A 78 -8.71 6.37 -12.59
C ARG A 78 -10.12 6.23 -13.14
N MET A 79 -11.09 5.85 -12.31
CA MET A 79 -12.49 5.79 -12.71
C MET A 79 -13.06 7.17 -13.05
N SER A 80 -12.70 8.21 -12.27
CA SER A 80 -13.18 9.58 -12.51
C SER A 80 -12.58 10.20 -13.76
N GLU A 81 -11.33 9.87 -14.10
CA GLU A 81 -10.63 10.37 -15.29
C GLU A 81 -10.84 9.52 -16.56
N ALA A 82 -11.57 8.42 -16.45
CA ALA A 82 -11.81 7.52 -17.57
C ALA A 82 -12.78 8.14 -18.59
N THR A 83 -12.28 8.46 -19.77
CA THR A 83 -13.08 8.96 -20.91
C THR A 83 -13.52 7.84 -21.84
N GLU A 84 -12.81 6.73 -21.83
CA GLU A 84 -13.09 5.55 -22.68
C GLU A 84 -12.71 4.26 -21.94
N MET A 85 -13.37 3.16 -22.32
CA MET A 85 -13.00 1.82 -21.85
C MET A 85 -11.82 1.26 -22.66
N ASN A 86 -11.00 0.42 -22.01
CA ASN A 86 -9.80 -0.17 -22.60
C ASN A 86 -8.76 0.86 -23.08
N SER A 87 -8.53 1.87 -22.27
CA SER A 87 -7.50 2.88 -22.50
C SER A 87 -6.12 2.25 -22.68
N LYS A 88 -5.28 2.87 -23.48
CA LYS A 88 -3.85 2.50 -23.56
C LYS A 88 -3.18 2.71 -22.20
N LEU A 89 -2.08 1.99 -21.96
CA LEU A 89 -1.28 2.14 -20.74
C LEU A 89 -0.84 3.60 -20.59
N LYS A 90 -1.21 4.21 -19.47
CA LYS A 90 -0.91 5.61 -19.10
C LYS A 90 0.11 5.68 -17.98
N HIS A 91 -0.03 4.79 -17.00
CA HIS A 91 0.77 4.80 -15.78
C HIS A 91 0.98 3.36 -15.27
N VAL A 92 2.01 3.17 -14.44
CA VAL A 92 2.32 1.86 -13.83
C VAL A 92 2.57 2.05 -12.34
N THR A 93 1.79 1.35 -11.54
CA THR A 93 1.98 1.27 -10.09
C THR A 93 2.79 0.03 -9.73
N VAL A 94 3.89 0.21 -9.01
CA VAL A 94 4.71 -0.88 -8.47
C VAL A 94 4.37 -1.08 -7.00
N LEU A 95 3.91 -2.29 -6.66
CA LEU A 95 3.62 -2.71 -5.28
C LEU A 95 4.72 -3.65 -4.82
N GLU A 96 5.62 -3.15 -3.97
CA GLU A 96 6.62 -3.98 -3.29
C GLU A 96 6.07 -4.55 -1.99
N GLU A 97 6.51 -5.76 -1.62
CA GLU A 97 6.02 -6.50 -0.45
C GLU A 97 4.47 -6.59 -0.45
N ALA A 98 3.94 -7.00 -1.58
CA ALA A 98 2.49 -6.98 -1.87
C ALA A 98 1.67 -7.80 -0.87
N HIS A 99 2.28 -8.79 -0.18
CA HIS A 99 1.65 -9.54 0.91
C HIS A 99 1.15 -8.64 2.06
N ASN A 100 1.61 -7.38 2.15
CA ASN A 100 1.09 -6.44 3.15
C ASN A 100 -0.39 -6.09 2.92
N ILE A 101 -0.85 -6.05 1.67
CA ILE A 101 -2.25 -5.74 1.32
C ILE A 101 -2.99 -6.89 0.66
N LEU A 102 -2.28 -7.75 -0.06
CA LEU A 102 -2.82 -8.91 -0.75
C LEU A 102 -2.48 -10.20 -0.01
N LYS A 103 -2.59 -10.18 1.32
CA LYS A 103 -2.23 -11.30 2.18
C LYS A 103 -3.16 -12.49 1.97
N ARG A 104 -2.58 -13.66 1.75
CA ARG A 104 -3.33 -14.92 1.70
C ARG A 104 -4.03 -15.17 3.03
N VAL A 105 -5.33 -15.35 2.99
CA VAL A 105 -6.15 -15.70 4.15
C VAL A 105 -6.41 -17.20 4.12
N SER A 106 -6.11 -17.89 5.25
CA SER A 106 -6.42 -19.31 5.38
C SER A 106 -7.93 -19.53 5.42
N THR A 107 -8.42 -20.42 4.59
CA THR A 107 -9.86 -20.81 4.53
C THR A 107 -10.30 -21.69 5.69
N GLU A 108 -9.38 -22.14 6.54
CA GLU A 108 -9.63 -23.15 7.58
C GLU A 108 -10.18 -22.59 8.91
N GLN A 109 -10.23 -21.27 9.08
CA GLN A 109 -10.79 -20.66 10.30
C GLN A 109 -12.20 -20.15 10.07
N ASN A 110 -13.18 -20.87 10.59
CA ASN A 110 -14.60 -20.53 10.64
C ASN A 110 -14.94 -19.33 11.56
N SER A 111 -14.16 -18.28 11.58
CA SER A 111 -14.47 -17.07 12.32
C SER A 111 -14.97 -15.97 11.37
N GLU A 112 -15.98 -15.23 11.77
CA GLU A 112 -16.52 -14.09 11.00
C GLU A 112 -15.42 -13.08 10.62
N SER A 113 -14.38 -12.94 11.43
CA SER A 113 -13.24 -12.07 11.18
C SER A 113 -12.38 -12.51 9.99
N SER A 114 -12.20 -13.82 9.76
CA SER A 114 -11.45 -14.34 8.61
C SER A 114 -12.18 -14.08 7.29
N ASN A 115 -13.51 -14.12 7.32
CA ASN A 115 -14.35 -13.85 6.16
C ASN A 115 -14.27 -12.38 5.72
N VAL A 116 -14.19 -11.42 6.66
CA VAL A 116 -14.06 -9.99 6.34
C VAL A 116 -12.69 -9.69 5.73
N SER A 117 -11.62 -10.24 6.28
CA SER A 117 -10.26 -10.06 5.73
C SER A 117 -10.12 -10.64 4.32
N GLY A 118 -10.67 -11.84 4.07
CA GLY A 118 -10.66 -12.45 2.75
C GLY A 118 -11.42 -11.62 1.71
N LYS A 119 -12.58 -11.10 2.06
CA LYS A 119 -13.37 -10.21 1.18
C LYS A 119 -12.64 -8.89 0.87
N SER A 120 -11.91 -8.32 1.82
CA SER A 120 -11.13 -7.11 1.60
C SER A 120 -9.99 -7.34 0.61
N VAL A 121 -9.27 -8.45 0.72
CA VAL A 121 -8.21 -8.84 -0.21
C VAL A 121 -8.78 -9.11 -1.61
N GLU A 122 -9.89 -9.82 -1.70
CA GLU A 122 -10.59 -10.07 -2.96
C GLU A 122 -11.03 -8.75 -3.63
N MET A 123 -11.60 -7.82 -2.86
CA MET A 123 -12.01 -6.51 -3.36
C MET A 123 -10.81 -5.71 -3.92
N LEU A 124 -9.67 -5.69 -3.21
CA LEU A 124 -8.46 -5.04 -3.69
C LEU A 124 -7.89 -5.71 -4.94
N SER A 125 -7.88 -7.03 -4.99
CA SER A 125 -7.42 -7.79 -6.15
C SER A 125 -8.29 -7.52 -7.39
N ASN A 126 -9.60 -7.42 -7.21
CA ASN A 126 -10.54 -7.09 -8.26
C ASN A 126 -10.36 -5.63 -8.73
N ALA A 127 -10.19 -4.68 -7.81
CA ALA A 127 -9.92 -3.28 -8.16
C ALA A 127 -8.64 -3.14 -8.99
N ILE A 128 -7.55 -3.82 -8.60
CA ILE A 128 -6.30 -3.86 -9.36
C ILE A 128 -6.52 -4.42 -10.79
N ALA A 129 -7.29 -5.49 -10.92
CA ALA A 129 -7.59 -6.08 -12.22
C ALA A 129 -8.46 -5.16 -13.10
N GLU A 130 -9.41 -4.45 -12.50
CA GLU A 130 -10.31 -3.52 -13.20
C GLU A 130 -9.58 -2.28 -13.70
N MET A 131 -8.65 -1.72 -12.93
CA MET A 131 -7.91 -0.51 -13.29
C MET A 131 -7.15 -0.61 -14.61
N ARG A 132 -6.86 -1.83 -15.08
CA ARG A 132 -6.30 -2.07 -16.43
C ARG A 132 -7.18 -1.46 -17.51
N THR A 133 -8.50 -1.48 -17.36
CA THR A 133 -9.42 -0.92 -18.36
C THR A 133 -9.32 0.60 -18.47
N TYR A 134 -8.80 1.24 -17.45
CA TYR A 134 -8.58 2.70 -17.38
C TYR A 134 -7.15 3.11 -17.76
N GLY A 135 -6.30 2.16 -18.13
CA GLY A 135 -4.91 2.40 -18.54
C GLY A 135 -3.89 2.37 -17.40
N GLU A 136 -4.27 1.81 -16.25
CA GLU A 136 -3.32 1.59 -15.14
C GLU A 136 -2.71 0.19 -15.23
N GLY A 137 -1.38 0.10 -15.21
CA GLY A 137 -0.64 -1.15 -15.11
C GLY A 137 -0.18 -1.41 -13.67
N PHE A 138 -0.10 -2.68 -13.28
CA PHE A 138 0.42 -3.06 -11.98
C PHE A 138 1.61 -4.01 -12.11
N ILE A 139 2.66 -3.73 -11.34
CA ILE A 139 3.76 -4.66 -11.08
C ILE A 139 3.67 -5.05 -9.61
N ILE A 140 3.38 -6.33 -9.36
CA ILE A 140 3.29 -6.91 -8.02
C ILE A 140 4.60 -7.63 -7.74
N ALA A 141 5.40 -7.13 -6.81
CA ALA A 141 6.68 -7.71 -6.41
C ALA A 141 6.60 -8.28 -5.00
N ASP A 142 7.02 -9.54 -4.85
CA ASP A 142 7.06 -10.20 -3.55
C ASP A 142 8.14 -11.26 -3.51
N GLN A 143 8.69 -11.51 -2.33
CA GLN A 143 9.72 -12.53 -2.11
C GLN A 143 9.11 -13.90 -1.82
N SER A 144 7.86 -13.94 -1.32
CA SER A 144 7.14 -15.17 -0.96
C SER A 144 5.77 -15.22 -1.62
N PRO A 145 5.65 -15.77 -2.83
CA PRO A 145 4.38 -15.92 -3.53
C PRO A 145 3.28 -16.59 -2.72
N ASN A 146 3.64 -17.51 -1.81
CA ASN A 146 2.67 -18.20 -0.96
C ASN A 146 2.03 -17.28 0.11
N ALA A 147 2.67 -16.16 0.44
CA ALA A 147 2.11 -15.16 1.34
C ALA A 147 1.08 -14.25 0.64
N VAL A 148 1.11 -14.19 -0.69
CA VAL A 148 0.20 -13.41 -1.52
C VAL A 148 -1.04 -14.23 -1.86
N ASP A 149 -2.20 -13.57 -1.92
CA ASP A 149 -3.46 -14.22 -2.29
C ASP A 149 -3.40 -14.77 -3.73
N VAL A 150 -3.96 -15.95 -3.90
CA VAL A 150 -3.92 -16.68 -5.17
C VAL A 150 -4.65 -15.93 -6.29
N SER A 151 -5.70 -15.14 -5.95
CA SER A 151 -6.44 -14.33 -6.93
C SER A 151 -5.54 -13.26 -7.56
N ALA A 152 -4.70 -12.60 -6.76
CA ALA A 152 -3.73 -11.63 -7.27
C ALA A 152 -2.73 -12.26 -8.25
N ILE A 153 -2.19 -13.44 -7.91
CA ILE A 153 -1.27 -14.18 -8.79
C ILE A 153 -1.96 -14.60 -10.10
N ARG A 154 -3.21 -15.04 -10.03
CA ARG A 154 -3.98 -15.47 -11.22
C ARG A 154 -4.33 -14.30 -12.13
N ASN A 155 -4.61 -13.13 -11.57
CA ASN A 155 -5.01 -11.95 -12.33
C ASN A 155 -3.83 -11.27 -13.06
N THR A 156 -2.57 -11.62 -12.73
CA THR A 156 -1.41 -11.10 -13.46
C THR A 156 -1.28 -11.81 -14.81
N ASN A 157 -1.03 -11.06 -15.89
CA ASN A 157 -0.80 -11.61 -17.23
C ASN A 157 0.62 -12.12 -17.42
N THR A 158 1.60 -11.37 -16.92
CA THR A 158 3.03 -11.69 -17.04
C THR A 158 3.59 -12.13 -15.70
N LYS A 159 4.37 -13.21 -15.68
CA LYS A 159 5.09 -13.73 -14.52
C LYS A 159 6.59 -13.65 -14.79
N ILE A 160 7.33 -13.07 -13.85
CA ILE A 160 8.79 -13.01 -13.87
C ILE A 160 9.28 -13.66 -12.58
N ILE A 161 9.80 -14.88 -12.68
CA ILE A 161 10.18 -15.68 -11.51
C ILE A 161 11.70 -15.74 -11.43
N MET A 162 12.24 -15.10 -10.41
CA MET A 162 13.64 -15.20 -10.04
C MET A 162 13.88 -16.47 -9.20
N ARG A 163 15.08 -16.63 -8.64
CA ARG A 163 15.36 -17.78 -7.78
C ARG A 163 14.46 -17.82 -6.55
N LEU A 164 13.73 -18.91 -6.36
CA LEU A 164 12.87 -19.20 -5.21
C LEU A 164 13.37 -20.46 -4.50
N PRO A 165 13.96 -20.34 -3.29
CA PRO A 165 14.46 -21.49 -2.54
C PRO A 165 13.36 -22.39 -1.94
N ASP A 166 12.24 -21.80 -1.52
CA ASP A 166 11.13 -22.51 -0.90
C ASP A 166 10.32 -23.34 -1.91
N GLU A 167 9.96 -24.56 -1.56
CA GLU A 167 9.25 -25.48 -2.45
C GLU A 167 7.80 -25.04 -2.70
N VAL A 168 7.12 -24.54 -1.66
CA VAL A 168 5.71 -24.12 -1.77
C VAL A 168 5.61 -22.90 -2.68
N ASP A 169 6.53 -21.94 -2.53
CA ASP A 169 6.64 -20.77 -3.37
C ASP A 169 6.94 -21.12 -4.83
N ARG A 170 7.91 -22.04 -5.07
CA ARG A 170 8.23 -22.52 -6.41
C ARG A 170 7.04 -23.19 -7.08
N ARG A 171 6.35 -24.06 -6.34
CA ARG A 171 5.20 -24.79 -6.87
C ARG A 171 4.07 -23.84 -7.24
N LEU A 172 3.77 -22.86 -6.40
CA LEU A 172 2.71 -21.88 -6.64
C LEU A 172 3.05 -20.98 -7.85
N ALA A 173 4.19 -20.33 -7.82
CA ALA A 173 4.61 -19.41 -8.90
C ALA A 173 4.88 -20.15 -10.20
N GLY A 174 5.55 -21.30 -10.15
CA GLY A 174 5.90 -22.07 -11.33
C GLY A 174 4.69 -22.67 -12.03
N LYS A 175 3.71 -23.20 -11.29
CA LYS A 175 2.46 -23.70 -11.89
C LYS A 175 1.65 -22.54 -12.49
N ALA A 176 1.66 -21.35 -11.89
CA ALA A 176 1.05 -20.17 -12.48
C ALA A 176 1.76 -19.71 -13.79
N ALA A 177 3.02 -20.07 -13.98
CA ALA A 177 3.81 -19.82 -15.17
C ALA A 177 3.90 -21.03 -16.13
N ALA A 178 2.98 -21.99 -16.03
CA ALA A 178 2.91 -23.19 -16.86
C ALA A 178 4.15 -24.09 -16.83
N LEU A 179 4.98 -24.03 -15.77
CA LEU A 179 6.14 -24.91 -15.61
C LEU A 179 5.73 -26.35 -15.29
N LYS A 180 6.48 -27.30 -15.85
CA LYS A 180 6.41 -28.74 -15.54
C LYS A 180 7.07 -29.02 -14.18
N ASP A 181 6.70 -30.14 -13.53
CA ASP A 181 7.25 -30.48 -12.20
C ASP A 181 8.77 -30.59 -12.19
N GLU A 182 9.37 -31.14 -13.24
CA GLU A 182 10.82 -31.24 -13.43
C GLU A 182 11.53 -29.87 -13.49
N GLN A 183 10.83 -28.86 -14.00
CA GLN A 183 11.35 -27.50 -14.15
C GLN A 183 11.26 -26.69 -12.83
N LEU A 184 10.38 -27.09 -11.92
CA LEU A 184 10.20 -26.40 -10.64
C LEU A 184 11.47 -26.43 -9.79
N ASP A 185 12.20 -27.55 -9.78
CA ASP A 185 13.43 -27.69 -9.02
C ASP A 185 14.58 -26.84 -9.55
N GLU A 186 14.57 -26.55 -10.84
CA GLU A 186 15.56 -25.67 -11.46
C GLU A 186 15.43 -24.21 -11.02
N ILE A 187 14.21 -23.77 -10.66
CA ILE A 187 13.99 -22.39 -10.13
C ILE A 187 14.83 -22.15 -8.86
N ALA A 188 15.00 -23.17 -7.99
CA ALA A 188 15.81 -23.05 -6.78
C ALA A 188 17.30 -22.79 -7.07
N LYS A 189 17.77 -23.19 -8.24
CA LYS A 189 19.17 -23.16 -8.66
C LYS A 189 19.51 -21.99 -9.59
N LEU A 190 18.50 -21.19 -9.98
CA LEU A 190 18.72 -20.08 -10.89
C LEU A 190 19.83 -19.15 -10.40
N PRO A 191 20.81 -18.83 -11.26
CA PRO A 191 21.84 -17.88 -10.91
C PRO A 191 21.28 -16.46 -10.82
N LYS A 192 21.98 -15.57 -10.13
CA LYS A 192 21.62 -14.16 -10.02
C LYS A 192 21.46 -13.51 -11.40
N GLY A 193 20.36 -12.79 -11.59
CA GLY A 193 20.05 -12.13 -12.86
C GLY A 193 19.46 -13.06 -13.94
N VAL A 194 19.10 -14.29 -13.59
CA VAL A 194 18.35 -15.18 -14.47
C VAL A 194 16.93 -15.32 -13.95
N ALA A 195 15.96 -15.27 -14.84
CA ALA A 195 14.55 -15.37 -14.52
C ALA A 195 13.82 -16.28 -15.52
N VAL A 196 12.78 -16.94 -15.04
CA VAL A 196 11.76 -17.53 -15.90
C VAL A 196 10.69 -16.47 -16.17
N VAL A 197 10.42 -16.22 -17.43
CA VAL A 197 9.38 -15.27 -17.87
C VAL A 197 8.28 -16.04 -18.60
N TYR A 198 7.05 -15.75 -18.24
CA TYR A 198 5.86 -16.32 -18.87
C TYR A 198 4.79 -15.24 -19.05
N GLN A 199 4.10 -15.28 -20.15
CA GLN A 199 2.93 -14.47 -20.43
C GLN A 199 1.78 -15.38 -20.88
N ASN A 200 0.56 -15.04 -20.50
CA ASN A 200 -0.58 -15.94 -20.67
C ASN A 200 -0.89 -16.35 -22.12
N ASP A 201 -0.44 -15.57 -23.09
CA ASP A 201 -0.56 -15.87 -24.53
C ASP A 201 0.64 -16.65 -25.10
N TRP A 202 1.65 -16.97 -24.29
CA TRP A 202 2.80 -17.78 -24.71
C TRP A 202 2.50 -19.27 -24.53
N ILE A 203 3.04 -20.07 -25.46
CA ILE A 203 2.88 -21.53 -25.40
C ILE A 203 3.70 -22.12 -24.25
N GLU A 204 4.91 -21.61 -24.02
CA GLU A 204 5.85 -22.09 -22.99
C GLU A 204 6.57 -20.92 -22.32
N PRO A 205 6.98 -21.07 -21.05
CA PRO A 205 7.82 -20.11 -20.37
C PRO A 205 9.23 -20.07 -20.96
N VAL A 206 9.88 -18.91 -20.87
CA VAL A 206 11.21 -18.67 -21.42
C VAL A 206 12.19 -18.36 -20.29
N LEU A 207 13.38 -18.95 -20.35
CA LEU A 207 14.48 -18.61 -19.45
C LEU A 207 15.22 -17.39 -20.00
N CYS A 208 15.29 -16.32 -19.23
CA CYS A 208 15.89 -15.04 -19.62
C CYS A 208 17.04 -14.66 -18.68
N LYS A 209 18.11 -14.16 -19.26
CA LYS A 209 19.16 -13.45 -18.50
C LYS A 209 18.87 -11.95 -18.55
N VAL A 210 18.64 -11.36 -17.37
CA VAL A 210 18.43 -9.92 -17.23
C VAL A 210 19.78 -9.20 -17.33
N ASN A 211 19.84 -8.19 -18.18
CA ASN A 211 21.03 -7.36 -18.28
C ASN A 211 21.25 -6.59 -16.98
N LYS A 212 22.53 -6.50 -16.57
CA LYS A 212 22.87 -5.66 -15.43
C LYS A 212 22.65 -4.20 -15.80
N PHE A 213 22.02 -3.45 -14.90
CA PHE A 213 21.94 -1.99 -15.03
C PHE A 213 23.35 -1.40 -14.96
N GLU A 214 23.74 -0.65 -15.98
CA GLU A 214 25.07 -0.02 -16.09
C GLU A 214 25.03 1.48 -15.78
N GLY A 215 23.88 2.00 -15.36
CA GLY A 215 23.73 3.38 -14.93
C GLY A 215 24.50 3.69 -13.63
N LYS A 216 24.84 4.93 -13.43
CA LYS A 216 25.40 5.38 -12.15
C LYS A 216 24.29 5.32 -11.09
N GLU A 217 24.54 4.62 -10.00
CA GLU A 217 23.71 4.71 -8.80
C GLU A 217 24.03 6.05 -8.13
N GLU A 218 23.22 7.05 -8.40
CA GLU A 218 23.27 8.30 -7.64
C GLU A 218 22.46 8.10 -6.36
N LYS A 219 23.08 8.42 -5.22
CA LYS A 219 22.35 8.45 -3.96
C LYS A 219 21.28 9.52 -4.07
N TYR A 220 20.01 9.13 -3.92
CA TYR A 220 18.93 10.08 -3.81
C TYR A 220 19.16 10.94 -2.57
N ASN A 221 19.49 12.20 -2.77
CA ASN A 221 19.52 13.20 -1.72
C ASN A 221 18.17 13.90 -1.74
N TYR A 222 17.33 13.57 -0.76
CA TYR A 222 16.09 14.31 -0.54
C TYR A 222 16.44 15.76 -0.18
N ILE A 223 16.36 16.65 -1.16
CA ILE A 223 16.43 18.08 -0.91
C ILE A 223 14.98 18.48 -0.59
N ARG A 224 14.73 18.86 0.66
CA ARG A 224 13.50 19.58 1.01
C ARG A 224 13.55 20.93 0.29
N GLU A 225 12.92 21.02 -0.86
CA GLU A 225 12.86 22.28 -1.64
C GLU A 225 12.11 23.38 -0.90
N HIS A 226 11.35 23.07 0.12
CA HIS A 226 10.64 23.97 1.00
C HIS A 226 10.86 23.63 2.47
N GLU A 227 12.09 23.73 2.96
CA GLU A 227 12.24 24.22 4.31
C GLU A 227 11.95 25.73 4.21
N GLU A 228 10.68 26.14 4.21
CA GLU A 228 10.33 27.40 4.85
C GLU A 228 11.04 27.33 6.21
N LYS A 229 12.04 28.21 6.41
CA LYS A 229 12.63 28.37 7.72
C LYS A 229 11.47 28.63 8.65
N ILE A 230 11.08 27.60 9.39
CA ILE A 230 10.02 27.72 10.37
C ILE A 230 10.54 28.82 11.28
N ASP A 231 9.86 29.95 11.24
CA ASP A 231 10.14 31.04 12.15
C ASP A 231 9.88 30.46 13.56
N GLU A 232 10.95 30.10 14.26
CA GLU A 232 10.86 29.48 15.58
C GLU A 232 10.03 30.33 16.53
N TYR A 233 10.01 31.64 16.33
CA TYR A 233 9.20 32.57 17.09
C TYR A 233 7.71 32.37 16.81
N LYS A 234 7.31 32.30 15.53
CA LYS A 234 5.93 32.01 15.13
C LYS A 234 5.47 30.62 15.61
N LEU A 235 6.33 29.61 15.48
CA LEU A 235 6.02 28.26 15.95
C LEU A 235 5.81 28.23 17.47
N LYS A 236 6.67 28.90 18.24
CA LYS A 236 6.52 29.03 19.71
C LYS A 236 5.23 29.75 20.08
N GLN A 237 4.85 30.81 19.36
CA GLN A 237 3.59 31.52 19.59
C GLN A 237 2.37 30.64 19.29
N GLU A 238 2.36 29.91 18.19
CA GLU A 238 1.25 29.01 17.84
C GLU A 238 1.14 27.84 18.82
N LEU A 239 2.25 27.24 19.24
CA LEU A 239 2.28 26.20 20.26
C LEU A 239 1.76 26.72 21.61
N LEU A 240 2.15 27.92 22.04
CA LEU A 240 1.65 28.55 23.24
C LEU A 240 0.14 28.84 23.14
N LYS A 241 -0.32 29.39 22.03
CA LYS A 241 -1.76 29.60 21.78
C LYS A 241 -2.54 28.29 21.84
N LEU A 242 -2.00 27.20 21.27
CA LEU A 242 -2.63 25.88 21.29
C LEU A 242 -2.69 25.31 22.72
N LEU A 243 -1.60 25.39 23.47
CA LEU A 243 -1.52 24.90 24.86
C LEU A 243 -2.41 25.70 25.81
N LEU A 244 -2.53 27.00 25.59
CA LEU A 244 -3.40 27.87 26.43
C LEU A 244 -4.88 27.75 26.04
N LYS A 245 -5.20 27.57 24.74
CA LYS A 245 -6.57 27.31 24.26
C LYS A 245 -7.16 26.01 24.82
N THR A 246 -6.33 25.01 25.03
CA THR A 246 -6.79 23.72 25.61
C THR A 246 -7.05 23.79 27.14
N LYS A 247 -6.51 24.81 27.84
CA LYS A 247 -6.66 24.94 29.31
C LYS A 247 -7.60 26.05 29.73
N VAL A 248 -7.75 27.11 28.96
CA VAL A 248 -8.53 28.30 29.33
C VAL A 248 -9.25 28.83 28.11
N ASN A 249 -10.57 28.83 28.13
CA ASN A 249 -11.44 29.38 27.04
C ASN A 249 -11.39 30.92 26.97
N ARG A 250 -10.20 31.53 27.07
CA ARG A 250 -9.99 32.97 27.00
C ARG A 250 -8.87 33.27 25.98
N GLU A 251 -9.07 34.31 25.18
CA GLU A 251 -7.97 34.90 24.41
C GLU A 251 -6.95 35.51 25.37
N ILE A 252 -5.78 34.91 25.40
CA ILE A 252 -4.65 35.41 26.16
C ILE A 252 -3.68 36.00 25.18
N SER A 253 -3.34 37.29 25.36
CA SER A 253 -2.22 37.90 24.64
C SER A 253 -0.93 37.21 25.02
N THR A 254 -0.26 36.61 24.04
CA THR A 254 1.04 35.95 24.26
C THR A 254 2.15 36.84 23.74
N ASP A 255 2.57 37.80 24.55
CA ASP A 255 3.84 38.49 24.33
C ASP A 255 4.97 37.66 24.94
N ILE A 256 5.81 37.10 24.07
CA ILE A 256 6.90 36.19 24.46
C ILE A 256 8.05 36.95 25.13
N GLU A 257 8.13 38.27 25.00
CA GLU A 257 9.15 39.07 25.67
C GLU A 257 9.09 39.00 27.20
N TYR A 258 8.04 38.43 27.77
CA TYR A 258 7.84 38.29 29.24
C TYR A 258 7.89 36.84 29.74
N ILE A 259 8.32 35.88 28.89
CA ILE A 259 8.43 34.47 29.28
C ILE A 259 9.90 34.04 29.13
N ASP A 260 10.73 34.52 30.06
CA ASP A 260 12.07 33.97 30.38
C ASP A 260 12.01 32.98 31.52
#